data_c0e37d9df675d7f4066c7ba545934077
#
_entry.id   c0e37d9df675d7f4066c7ba545934077
#
_cell.length_a   1.000
_cell.length_b   1.000
_cell.length_c   1.000
_cell.angle_alpha   90.00
_cell.angle_beta   90.00
_cell.angle_gamma   90.00
#
_symmetry.space_group_name_H-M   'P 1'
#
loop_
_entity.id
_entity.type
_entity.pdbx_description
1 polymer ?
#
loop_
_entity_poly.entity_id
_entity_poly.type
_entity_poly.pdbx_seq_one_letter_code
_entity_poly.pdbx_strand_id
1 'polypeptide(L)'
;MMTVKELWQIPITKHFTVVAGKNALDKKVESVEILDFEFATGIEHARETIFNPNSLVLSSLLFANQHPELLLETIKKLIELRVSALAYKPVIFKELPDEIIAYANEKGFPILRFGGDEFFETVIMEVMEHIKERKHETFLTEMVHSFLEEEVTEEQIHSYVQQIDHPLDKYICVANLQRKNLSDDKWMNSFLKLGIVCHYGDSLFIFYSDNHQHIQFEKALTDHMDFYHIPSEEWTIGYSETHVSHTGLHLAVREAYYSCALAMIEMKSVCHYEQLTSERILFEFYRNDPPFARNYMNKYLNKLLKNQELLHTAISFILKNGNVKEVAGALFCHSNTIRYRLSKIQQMIDPSSNELAFYEHLSQAVKLYLLDKQVGRMSNDLDSVQK
;
A
#
# COMPACT_ATOMS: atom_id res chain seq x y z
N MET A 1 -10.73 -4.05 -0.52
CA MET A 1 -12.22 -4.14 -0.45
C MET A 1 -12.63 -4.43 0.99
N MET A 2 -13.70 -3.76 1.49
CA MET A 2 -14.18 -3.92 2.87
C MET A 2 -14.92 -5.26 3.06
N THR A 3 -14.84 -5.86 4.26
CA THR A 3 -15.57 -7.07 4.65
C THR A 3 -16.56 -6.80 5.79
N VAL A 4 -17.52 -7.72 6.04
CA VAL A 4 -18.44 -7.60 7.19
C VAL A 4 -17.66 -7.54 8.51
N LYS A 5 -16.52 -8.24 8.63
CA LYS A 5 -15.65 -8.21 9.81
C LYS A 5 -15.06 -6.84 10.07
N GLU A 6 -14.80 -6.05 9.04
CA GLU A 6 -14.19 -4.72 9.17
C GLU A 6 -15.20 -3.64 9.61
N LEU A 7 -16.51 -3.96 9.64
CA LEU A 7 -17.51 -3.04 10.22
C LEU A 7 -17.14 -2.60 11.65
N TRP A 8 -16.57 -3.50 12.45
CA TRP A 8 -16.15 -3.15 13.83
C TRP A 8 -15.00 -2.15 13.92
N GLN A 9 -14.35 -1.81 12.82
CA GLN A 9 -13.31 -0.75 12.75
C GLN A 9 -13.93 0.64 12.62
N ILE A 10 -15.19 0.72 12.16
CA ILE A 10 -15.91 1.98 12.00
C ILE A 10 -16.57 2.37 13.34
N PRO A 11 -16.39 3.61 13.82
CA PRO A 11 -16.88 4.02 15.13
C PRO A 11 -18.37 3.76 15.38
N ILE A 12 -19.23 4.06 14.38
CA ILE A 12 -20.68 3.89 14.51
C ILE A 12 -21.11 2.42 14.57
N THR A 13 -20.39 1.53 13.91
CA THR A 13 -20.76 0.10 13.82
C THR A 13 -20.00 -0.79 14.82
N LYS A 14 -19.07 -0.24 15.61
CA LYS A 14 -18.29 -1.02 16.60
C LYS A 14 -19.13 -1.75 17.64
N HIS A 15 -20.36 -1.30 17.88
CA HIS A 15 -21.30 -1.88 18.84
C HIS A 15 -22.24 -2.93 18.22
N PHE A 16 -22.13 -3.18 16.92
CA PHE A 16 -22.90 -4.22 16.27
C PHE A 16 -22.60 -5.58 16.88
N THR A 17 -23.64 -6.38 17.13
CA THR A 17 -23.49 -7.72 17.68
C THR A 17 -23.90 -8.77 16.66
N VAL A 18 -23.10 -9.83 16.51
CA VAL A 18 -23.41 -10.93 15.60
C VAL A 18 -24.49 -11.82 16.24
N VAL A 19 -25.62 -11.96 15.55
CA VAL A 19 -26.74 -12.82 15.95
C VAL A 19 -26.66 -14.18 15.27
N ALA A 20 -26.26 -14.21 13.99
CA ALA A 20 -26.10 -15.43 13.21
C ALA A 20 -24.99 -15.27 12.16
N GLY A 21 -24.54 -16.36 11.53
CA GLY A 21 -23.60 -16.37 10.43
C GLY A 21 -22.17 -15.97 10.81
N LYS A 22 -21.73 -16.20 12.04
CA LYS A 22 -20.41 -15.80 12.56
C LYS A 22 -19.24 -16.37 11.76
N ASN A 23 -19.43 -17.47 11.06
CA ASN A 23 -18.43 -18.13 10.22
C ASN A 23 -18.27 -17.51 8.81
N ALA A 24 -19.05 -16.48 8.48
CA ALA A 24 -19.09 -15.88 7.16
C ALA A 24 -18.88 -14.34 7.18
N LEU A 25 -18.15 -13.83 8.18
CA LEU A 25 -17.87 -12.41 8.33
C LEU A 25 -16.85 -11.87 7.31
N ASP A 26 -16.19 -12.74 6.55
CA ASP A 26 -15.25 -12.37 5.50
C ASP A 26 -15.95 -12.01 4.17
N LYS A 27 -17.29 -12.02 4.12
CA LYS A 27 -18.05 -11.56 2.96
C LYS A 27 -17.79 -10.08 2.71
N LYS A 28 -17.64 -9.74 1.42
CA LYS A 28 -17.36 -8.36 0.97
C LYS A 28 -18.61 -7.47 1.15
N VAL A 29 -18.37 -6.19 1.47
CA VAL A 29 -19.40 -5.15 1.56
C VAL A 29 -19.02 -4.02 0.59
N GLU A 30 -19.86 -3.80 -0.42
CA GLU A 30 -19.63 -2.83 -1.49
C GLU A 30 -20.63 -1.68 -1.50
N SER A 31 -21.79 -1.87 -0.84
CA SER A 31 -22.84 -0.86 -0.65
C SER A 31 -23.61 -1.09 0.65
N VAL A 32 -24.36 -0.08 1.06
CA VAL A 32 -25.32 -0.15 2.17
C VAL A 32 -26.68 0.24 1.67
N GLU A 33 -27.70 -0.54 1.99
CA GLU A 33 -29.06 -0.38 1.51
C GLU A 33 -30.06 -0.54 2.64
N ILE A 34 -31.28 -0.05 2.48
CA ILE A 34 -32.36 -0.15 3.49
C ILE A 34 -33.42 -1.10 2.98
N LEU A 35 -33.85 -2.01 3.86
CA LEU A 35 -35.01 -2.85 3.69
C LEU A 35 -36.14 -2.31 4.58
N ASP A 36 -37.18 -1.77 3.97
CA ASP A 36 -38.33 -1.24 4.71
C ASP A 36 -39.63 -1.98 4.33
N PHE A 37 -40.13 -1.81 3.10
CA PHE A 37 -41.39 -2.38 2.65
C PHE A 37 -41.30 -3.33 1.45
N GLU A 38 -40.11 -3.57 0.91
CA GLU A 38 -39.89 -4.29 -0.35
C GLU A 38 -40.43 -5.72 -0.33
N PHE A 39 -40.53 -6.32 0.87
CA PHE A 39 -41.04 -7.68 1.04
C PHE A 39 -42.39 -7.70 1.81
N ALA A 40 -43.06 -6.56 1.98
CA ALA A 40 -44.38 -6.52 2.60
C ALA A 40 -45.45 -7.16 1.71
N THR A 41 -46.42 -7.84 2.32
CA THR A 41 -47.56 -8.46 1.60
C THR A 41 -48.39 -7.43 0.85
N GLY A 42 -48.69 -7.71 -0.43
CA GLY A 42 -49.50 -6.84 -1.28
C GLY A 42 -48.72 -5.90 -2.21
N ILE A 43 -47.40 -5.93 -2.21
CA ILE A 43 -46.54 -5.24 -3.18
C ILE A 43 -46.14 -6.22 -4.29
N GLU A 44 -47.01 -6.35 -5.32
CA GLU A 44 -46.83 -7.33 -6.42
C GLU A 44 -45.66 -7.01 -7.38
N HIS A 45 -44.95 -5.91 -7.22
CA HIS A 45 -43.90 -5.46 -8.14
C HIS A 45 -42.57 -5.25 -7.43
N ALA A 46 -42.11 -6.24 -6.66
CA ALA A 46 -40.70 -6.31 -6.31
C ALA A 46 -39.90 -6.57 -7.60
N ARG A 47 -39.26 -5.53 -8.13
CA ARG A 47 -38.35 -5.65 -9.28
C ARG A 47 -37.31 -6.74 -9.00
N GLU A 48 -36.92 -7.49 -10.03
CA GLU A 48 -36.00 -8.62 -9.93
C GLU A 48 -34.64 -8.29 -9.29
N THR A 49 -34.31 -7.00 -9.13
CA THR A 49 -33.10 -6.48 -8.50
C THR A 49 -33.43 -5.36 -7.52
N ILE A 50 -33.83 -5.71 -6.29
CA ILE A 50 -34.10 -4.73 -5.24
C ILE A 50 -32.80 -4.35 -4.52
N PHE A 51 -31.89 -5.30 -4.32
CA PHE A 51 -30.62 -5.13 -3.62
C PHE A 51 -29.44 -5.53 -4.48
N ASN A 52 -28.35 -4.76 -4.38
CA ASN A 52 -27.12 -5.11 -5.08
C ASN A 52 -26.42 -6.29 -4.41
N PRO A 53 -25.76 -7.17 -5.17
CA PRO A 53 -24.84 -8.16 -4.59
C PRO A 53 -23.77 -7.48 -3.73
N ASN A 54 -23.32 -8.16 -2.69
CA ASN A 54 -22.34 -7.65 -1.74
C ASN A 54 -22.78 -6.40 -0.96
N SER A 55 -24.10 -6.19 -0.79
CA SER A 55 -24.60 -5.11 0.06
C SER A 55 -24.70 -5.51 1.53
N LEU A 56 -24.60 -4.54 2.43
CA LEU A 56 -25.07 -4.59 3.80
C LEU A 56 -26.49 -4.00 3.82
N VAL A 57 -27.48 -4.81 4.18
CA VAL A 57 -28.87 -4.36 4.25
C VAL A 57 -29.20 -3.98 5.67
N LEU A 58 -29.71 -2.77 5.88
CA LEU A 58 -30.22 -2.27 7.18
C LEU A 58 -31.73 -2.41 7.23
N SER A 59 -32.31 -2.79 8.38
CA SER A 59 -33.76 -2.88 8.54
C SER A 59 -34.21 -2.69 9.98
N SER A 60 -35.42 -2.14 10.16
CA SER A 60 -36.13 -2.19 11.43
C SER A 60 -36.97 -3.47 11.60
N LEU A 61 -37.09 -4.29 10.54
CA LEU A 61 -37.95 -5.45 10.41
C LEU A 61 -39.43 -5.13 10.66
N LEU A 62 -39.84 -3.87 10.43
CA LEU A 62 -41.19 -3.38 10.65
C LEU A 62 -42.22 -4.12 9.77
N PHE A 63 -41.83 -4.49 8.55
CA PHE A 63 -42.66 -5.24 7.59
C PHE A 63 -43.16 -6.59 8.14
N ALA A 64 -42.40 -7.20 9.08
CA ALA A 64 -42.70 -8.50 9.66
C ALA A 64 -43.41 -8.39 11.03
N ASN A 65 -43.79 -7.19 11.48
CA ASN A 65 -44.38 -6.98 12.80
C ASN A 65 -45.67 -7.87 13.06
N GLN A 66 -46.55 -7.96 12.06
CA GLN A 66 -47.78 -8.76 12.13
C GLN A 66 -47.67 -10.11 11.42
N HIS A 67 -46.57 -10.33 10.68
CA HIS A 67 -46.32 -11.48 9.81
C HIS A 67 -44.90 -12.03 10.03
N PRO A 68 -44.58 -12.63 11.18
CA PRO A 68 -43.22 -13.16 11.48
C PRO A 68 -42.71 -14.18 10.46
N GLU A 69 -43.63 -14.88 9.76
CA GLU A 69 -43.34 -15.84 8.69
C GLU A 69 -42.56 -15.20 7.52
N LEU A 70 -42.72 -13.89 7.28
CA LEU A 70 -42.02 -13.17 6.24
C LEU A 70 -40.53 -13.07 6.52
N LEU A 71 -40.09 -13.21 7.78
CA LEU A 71 -38.65 -13.13 8.12
C LEU A 71 -37.84 -14.20 7.39
N LEU A 72 -38.31 -15.44 7.42
CA LEU A 72 -37.60 -16.56 6.78
C LEU A 72 -37.55 -16.37 5.25
N GLU A 73 -38.65 -15.95 4.63
CA GLU A 73 -38.72 -15.70 3.21
C GLU A 73 -37.78 -14.53 2.81
N THR A 74 -37.75 -13.48 3.60
CA THR A 74 -36.84 -12.35 3.41
C THR A 74 -35.38 -12.78 3.47
N ILE A 75 -34.98 -13.56 4.49
CA ILE A 75 -33.60 -14.06 4.60
C ILE A 75 -33.22 -14.93 3.39
N LYS A 76 -34.13 -15.82 2.95
CA LYS A 76 -33.90 -16.61 1.74
C LYS A 76 -33.66 -15.72 0.53
N LYS A 77 -34.50 -14.70 0.34
CA LYS A 77 -34.40 -13.76 -0.78
C LYS A 77 -33.11 -12.95 -0.75
N LEU A 78 -32.70 -12.42 0.43
CA LEU A 78 -31.43 -11.70 0.57
C LEU A 78 -30.23 -12.60 0.20
N ILE A 79 -30.26 -13.87 0.59
CA ILE A 79 -29.22 -14.84 0.22
C ILE A 79 -29.20 -15.09 -1.29
N GLU A 80 -30.38 -15.27 -1.93
CA GLU A 80 -30.50 -15.42 -3.39
C GLU A 80 -29.95 -14.22 -4.15
N LEU A 81 -30.21 -13.01 -3.65
CA LEU A 81 -29.69 -11.74 -4.19
C LEU A 81 -28.20 -11.52 -3.87
N ARG A 82 -27.54 -12.44 -3.20
CA ARG A 82 -26.11 -12.36 -2.82
C ARG A 82 -25.80 -11.16 -1.91
N VAL A 83 -26.75 -10.75 -1.08
CA VAL A 83 -26.51 -9.77 -0.02
C VAL A 83 -25.51 -10.34 0.97
N SER A 84 -24.57 -9.51 1.43
CA SER A 84 -23.48 -9.95 2.30
C SER A 84 -23.90 -10.11 3.76
N ALA A 85 -24.74 -9.22 4.26
CA ALA A 85 -25.23 -9.27 5.64
C ALA A 85 -26.54 -8.47 5.78
N LEU A 86 -27.32 -8.85 6.78
CA LEU A 86 -28.44 -8.07 7.29
C LEU A 86 -28.06 -7.49 8.66
N ALA A 87 -28.21 -6.17 8.85
CA ALA A 87 -28.12 -5.56 10.16
C ALA A 87 -29.50 -4.99 10.55
N TYR A 88 -30.04 -5.39 11.70
CA TYR A 88 -31.34 -4.95 12.11
C TYR A 88 -31.32 -4.16 13.43
N LYS A 89 -32.22 -3.20 13.52
CA LYS A 89 -32.50 -2.45 14.74
C LYS A 89 -33.60 -3.16 15.53
N PRO A 90 -33.39 -3.50 16.83
CA PRO A 90 -34.35 -4.31 17.61
C PRO A 90 -35.56 -3.51 18.07
N VAL A 91 -36.27 -2.86 17.11
CA VAL A 91 -37.49 -2.09 17.39
C VAL A 91 -38.67 -3.04 17.61
N ILE A 92 -38.83 -4.01 16.72
CA ILE A 92 -39.93 -4.99 16.74
C ILE A 92 -39.46 -6.30 17.37
N PHE A 93 -38.35 -6.84 16.86
CA PHE A 93 -37.78 -8.10 17.33
C PHE A 93 -36.56 -7.81 18.20
N LYS A 94 -36.72 -7.92 19.53
CA LYS A 94 -35.57 -7.86 20.45
C LYS A 94 -34.61 -9.02 20.21
N GLU A 95 -35.18 -10.19 19.92
CA GLU A 95 -34.48 -11.40 19.53
C GLU A 95 -35.20 -12.01 18.33
N LEU A 96 -34.43 -12.57 17.41
CA LEU A 96 -34.96 -13.25 16.24
C LEU A 96 -35.39 -14.67 16.63
N PRO A 97 -36.41 -15.25 15.97
CA PRO A 97 -36.80 -16.67 16.18
C PRO A 97 -35.62 -17.62 15.94
N ASP A 98 -35.52 -18.68 16.74
CA ASP A 98 -34.44 -19.68 16.65
C ASP A 98 -34.32 -20.31 15.25
N GLU A 99 -35.44 -20.49 14.56
CA GLU A 99 -35.48 -21.00 13.19
C GLU A 99 -34.71 -20.11 12.22
N ILE A 100 -34.85 -18.81 12.35
CA ILE A 100 -34.14 -17.80 11.53
C ILE A 100 -32.62 -17.84 11.78
N ILE A 101 -32.25 -17.92 13.07
CA ILE A 101 -30.86 -18.02 13.50
C ILE A 101 -30.21 -19.30 12.98
N ALA A 102 -30.92 -20.43 13.11
CA ALA A 102 -30.45 -21.73 12.65
C ALA A 102 -30.25 -21.73 11.12
N TYR A 103 -31.24 -21.23 10.37
CA TYR A 103 -31.16 -21.16 8.92
C TYR A 103 -30.02 -20.24 8.44
N ALA A 104 -29.88 -19.08 9.04
CA ALA A 104 -28.79 -18.13 8.70
C ALA A 104 -27.40 -18.73 9.00
N ASN A 105 -27.26 -19.45 10.13
CA ASN A 105 -26.03 -20.17 10.47
C ASN A 105 -25.71 -21.28 9.46
N GLU A 106 -26.73 -22.09 9.07
CA GLU A 106 -26.56 -23.14 8.05
C GLU A 106 -26.09 -22.58 6.72
N LYS A 107 -26.67 -21.45 6.28
CA LYS A 107 -26.36 -20.81 5.01
C LYS A 107 -25.14 -19.89 5.07
N GLY A 108 -24.51 -19.71 6.23
CA GLY A 108 -23.40 -18.76 6.38
C GLY A 108 -23.82 -17.33 6.01
N PHE A 109 -24.98 -16.89 6.51
CA PHE A 109 -25.49 -15.54 6.27
C PHE A 109 -25.40 -14.70 7.54
N PRO A 110 -24.50 -13.68 7.60
CA PRO A 110 -24.37 -12.83 8.76
C PRO A 110 -25.63 -12.02 9.04
N ILE A 111 -26.13 -12.15 10.26
CA ILE A 111 -27.17 -11.27 10.79
C ILE A 111 -26.59 -10.54 11.99
N LEU A 112 -26.61 -9.22 11.91
CA LEU A 112 -26.10 -8.31 12.92
C LEU A 112 -27.25 -7.58 13.59
N ARG A 113 -27.10 -7.29 14.87
CA ARG A 113 -28.03 -6.45 15.61
C ARG A 113 -27.30 -5.19 16.05
N PHE A 114 -27.91 -4.06 15.80
CA PHE A 114 -27.45 -2.76 16.31
C PHE A 114 -28.62 -2.07 17.02
N GLY A 115 -28.31 -1.26 18.01
CA GLY A 115 -29.36 -0.62 18.80
C GLY A 115 -28.76 0.52 19.60
N GLY A 116 -29.57 1.48 19.92
CA GLY A 116 -29.19 2.70 20.56
C GLY A 116 -29.72 3.89 19.76
N ASP A 117 -28.97 4.96 19.79
CA ASP A 117 -29.37 6.24 19.16
C ASP A 117 -28.87 6.37 17.71
N GLU A 118 -28.24 5.31 17.15
CA GLU A 118 -27.76 5.35 15.77
C GLU A 118 -28.92 5.39 14.78
N PHE A 119 -28.90 6.39 13.88
CA PHE A 119 -29.83 6.48 12.77
C PHE A 119 -29.30 5.72 11.55
N PHE A 120 -30.21 5.17 10.73
CA PHE A 120 -29.83 4.46 9.51
C PHE A 120 -29.00 5.33 8.59
N GLU A 121 -29.38 6.59 8.43
CA GLU A 121 -28.68 7.56 7.59
C GLU A 121 -27.21 7.72 8.01
N THR A 122 -26.96 7.82 9.31
CA THR A 122 -25.59 7.97 9.84
C THR A 122 -24.77 6.70 9.59
N VAL A 123 -25.36 5.52 9.80
CA VAL A 123 -24.70 4.24 9.52
C VAL A 123 -24.36 4.12 8.04
N ILE A 124 -25.32 4.49 7.15
CA ILE A 124 -25.09 4.47 5.70
C ILE A 124 -23.94 5.39 5.34
N MET A 125 -23.98 6.64 5.80
CA MET A 125 -22.96 7.64 5.47
C MET A 125 -21.57 7.19 5.89
N GLU A 126 -21.37 6.81 7.16
CA GLU A 126 -20.06 6.42 7.66
C GLU A 126 -19.53 5.13 7.02
N VAL A 127 -20.39 4.13 6.81
CA VAL A 127 -19.97 2.88 6.15
C VAL A 127 -19.65 3.12 4.68
N MET A 128 -20.47 3.91 3.96
CA MET A 128 -20.20 4.22 2.56
C MET A 128 -18.95 5.07 2.37
N GLU A 129 -18.70 6.03 3.28
CA GLU A 129 -17.46 6.81 3.29
C GLU A 129 -16.24 5.89 3.47
N HIS A 130 -16.29 4.98 4.44
CA HIS A 130 -15.22 4.00 4.67
C HIS A 130 -15.00 3.07 3.47
N ILE A 131 -16.07 2.61 2.82
CA ILE A 131 -15.97 1.82 1.58
C ILE A 131 -15.29 2.63 0.47
N LYS A 132 -15.63 3.91 0.35
CA LYS A 132 -15.05 4.81 -0.66
C LYS A 132 -13.56 5.03 -0.39
N GLU A 133 -13.17 5.31 0.86
CA GLU A 133 -11.77 5.47 1.27
C GLU A 133 -10.95 4.20 0.95
N ARG A 134 -11.47 3.02 1.27
CA ARG A 134 -10.81 1.74 0.96
C ARG A 134 -10.68 1.47 -0.54
N LYS A 135 -11.68 1.81 -1.34
CA LYS A 135 -11.60 1.70 -2.81
C LYS A 135 -10.53 2.63 -3.36
N HIS A 136 -10.48 3.85 -2.85
CA HIS A 136 -9.48 4.84 -3.26
C HIS A 136 -8.06 4.40 -2.89
N GLU A 137 -7.84 3.92 -1.67
CA GLU A 137 -6.55 3.38 -1.22
C GLU A 137 -6.10 2.19 -2.08
N THR A 138 -7.01 1.25 -2.37
CA THR A 138 -6.71 0.11 -3.27
C THR A 138 -6.34 0.61 -4.67
N PHE A 139 -7.08 1.55 -5.21
CA PHE A 139 -6.81 2.14 -6.52
C PHE A 139 -5.44 2.82 -6.58
N LEU A 140 -5.08 3.63 -5.57
CA LEU A 140 -3.78 4.28 -5.51
C LEU A 140 -2.63 3.25 -5.42
N THR A 141 -2.82 2.20 -4.63
CA THR A 141 -1.82 1.12 -4.50
C THR A 141 -1.62 0.39 -5.82
N GLU A 142 -2.70 0.06 -6.54
CA GLU A 142 -2.64 -0.56 -7.87
C GLU A 142 -1.98 0.36 -8.89
N MET A 143 -2.29 1.65 -8.87
CA MET A 143 -1.66 2.67 -9.73
C MET A 143 -0.14 2.75 -9.48
N VAL A 144 0.28 2.87 -8.23
CA VAL A 144 1.71 2.90 -7.87
C VAL A 144 2.40 1.60 -8.31
N HIS A 145 1.77 0.46 -8.08
CA HIS A 145 2.29 -0.84 -8.53
C HIS A 145 2.51 -0.87 -10.05
N SER A 146 1.48 -0.51 -10.83
CA SER A 146 1.61 -0.44 -12.30
C SER A 146 2.74 0.49 -12.75
N PHE A 147 2.88 1.66 -12.10
CA PHE A 147 3.94 2.60 -12.47
C PHE A 147 5.36 2.10 -12.15
N LEU A 148 5.50 1.29 -11.11
CA LEU A 148 6.80 0.74 -10.71
C LEU A 148 7.18 -0.52 -11.50
N GLU A 149 6.23 -1.43 -11.70
CA GLU A 149 6.51 -2.78 -12.19
C GLU A 149 6.17 -2.99 -13.68
N GLU A 150 5.31 -2.14 -14.26
CA GLU A 150 4.81 -2.32 -15.62
C GLU A 150 5.25 -1.20 -16.56
N GLU A 151 5.20 -1.45 -17.87
CA GLU A 151 5.22 -0.39 -18.88
C GLU A 151 3.80 0.13 -19.10
N VAL A 152 3.59 1.40 -18.77
CA VAL A 152 2.28 2.05 -18.90
C VAL A 152 2.23 2.92 -20.14
N THR A 153 1.09 2.85 -20.84
CA THR A 153 0.83 3.71 -22.00
C THR A 153 0.32 5.10 -21.57
N GLU A 154 0.41 6.09 -22.46
CA GLU A 154 -0.14 7.43 -22.19
C GLU A 154 -1.64 7.39 -21.86
N GLU A 155 -2.40 6.50 -22.52
CA GLU A 155 -3.82 6.33 -22.26
C GLU A 155 -4.09 5.81 -20.84
N GLN A 156 -3.28 4.86 -20.38
CA GLN A 156 -3.37 4.34 -18.99
C GLN A 156 -3.01 5.43 -17.96
N ILE A 157 -1.96 6.20 -18.20
CA ILE A 157 -1.58 7.32 -17.32
C ILE A 157 -2.72 8.32 -17.21
N HIS A 158 -3.31 8.70 -18.36
CA HIS A 158 -4.45 9.61 -18.39
C HIS A 158 -5.66 9.05 -17.63
N SER A 159 -5.95 7.75 -17.81
CA SER A 159 -7.03 7.07 -17.09
C SER A 159 -6.81 7.09 -15.59
N TYR A 160 -5.59 6.82 -15.11
CA TYR A 160 -5.25 6.88 -13.69
C TYR A 160 -5.45 8.30 -13.13
N VAL A 161 -4.95 9.33 -13.83
CA VAL A 161 -5.10 10.73 -13.38
C VAL A 161 -6.57 11.15 -13.28
N GLN A 162 -7.42 10.71 -14.20
CA GLN A 162 -8.85 11.00 -14.18
C GLN A 162 -9.61 10.30 -13.03
N GLN A 163 -9.14 9.16 -12.57
CA GLN A 163 -9.76 8.39 -11.49
C GLN A 163 -9.34 8.82 -10.09
N ILE A 164 -8.32 9.67 -9.99
CA ILE A 164 -7.93 10.25 -8.70
C ILE A 164 -9.05 11.19 -8.23
N ASP A 165 -9.61 10.91 -7.05
CA ASP A 165 -10.75 11.66 -6.47
C ASP A 165 -10.50 13.16 -6.25
N HIS A 166 -9.24 13.57 -6.13
CA HIS A 166 -8.82 14.96 -6.01
C HIS A 166 -8.14 15.42 -7.30
N PRO A 167 -8.64 16.47 -7.96
CA PRO A 167 -8.01 16.97 -9.17
C PRO A 167 -6.57 17.40 -8.86
N LEU A 168 -5.63 16.86 -9.62
CA LEU A 168 -4.25 17.28 -9.56
C LEU A 168 -4.08 18.63 -10.24
N ASP A 169 -3.31 19.54 -9.65
CA ASP A 169 -2.86 20.75 -10.29
C ASP A 169 -1.95 20.44 -11.50
N LYS A 170 -1.54 21.49 -12.20
CA LYS A 170 -0.80 21.35 -13.46
C LYS A 170 0.53 20.59 -13.32
N TYR A 171 1.23 20.81 -12.21
CA TYR A 171 2.53 20.21 -11.95
C TYR A 171 2.47 19.34 -10.69
N ILE A 172 3.25 18.27 -10.68
CA ILE A 172 3.31 17.31 -9.59
C ILE A 172 4.77 17.01 -9.20
N CYS A 173 4.98 16.82 -7.93
CA CYS A 173 6.17 16.23 -7.33
C CYS A 173 5.72 15.13 -6.35
N VAL A 174 6.46 14.04 -6.29
CA VAL A 174 6.18 12.91 -5.42
C VAL A 174 7.33 12.73 -4.44
N ALA A 175 7.00 12.45 -3.19
CA ALA A 175 7.95 11.94 -2.21
C ALA A 175 7.62 10.50 -1.86
N ASN A 176 8.63 9.64 -1.80
CA ASN A 176 8.55 8.31 -1.21
C ASN A 176 9.25 8.33 0.14
N LEU A 177 8.51 7.98 1.17
CA LEU A 177 8.98 7.95 2.55
C LEU A 177 9.03 6.50 3.03
N GLN A 178 10.15 6.09 3.62
CA GLN A 178 10.28 4.81 4.29
C GLN A 178 10.73 5.01 5.73
N ARG A 179 10.04 4.35 6.66
CA ARG A 179 10.35 4.46 8.06
C ARG A 179 11.47 3.50 8.45
N LYS A 180 12.41 3.97 9.24
CA LYS A 180 13.56 3.16 9.72
C LYS A 180 13.15 2.12 10.77
N ASN A 181 12.09 2.38 11.54
CA ASN A 181 11.57 1.49 12.58
C ASN A 181 10.05 1.38 12.49
N LEU A 182 9.52 0.17 12.46
CA LEU A 182 8.09 -0.12 12.52
C LEU A 182 7.54 0.22 13.91
N SER A 183 6.86 1.34 14.07
CA SER A 183 6.08 1.66 15.26
C SER A 183 4.96 2.64 14.90
N ASP A 184 3.81 2.52 15.56
CA ASP A 184 2.58 3.34 15.52
C ASP A 184 2.32 4.26 14.32
N ASP A 185 1.23 3.98 13.60
CA ASP A 185 0.74 4.74 12.43
C ASP A 185 0.07 6.09 12.79
N LYS A 186 0.32 6.62 13.98
CA LYS A 186 -0.34 7.83 14.49
C LYS A 186 -0.15 9.10 13.62
N TRP A 187 0.89 9.12 12.79
CA TRP A 187 1.22 10.27 11.94
C TRP A 187 0.55 10.25 10.56
N MET A 188 0.02 9.09 10.15
CA MET A 188 -0.49 8.87 8.81
C MET A 188 -1.58 9.86 8.41
N ASN A 189 -2.60 10.03 9.26
CA ASN A 189 -3.69 10.96 9.02
C ASN A 189 -3.24 12.43 8.90
N SER A 190 -2.04 12.77 9.39
CA SER A 190 -1.52 14.12 9.22
C SER A 190 -1.10 14.37 7.78
N PHE A 191 -0.43 13.41 7.11
CA PHE A 191 0.06 13.57 5.76
C PHE A 191 -1.05 13.76 4.71
N LEU A 192 -2.27 13.26 4.98
CA LEU A 192 -3.45 13.52 4.14
C LEU A 192 -3.81 15.00 4.01
N LYS A 193 -3.33 15.85 4.92
CA LYS A 193 -3.53 17.30 4.86
C LYS A 193 -2.50 18.00 3.95
N LEU A 194 -1.44 17.31 3.60
CA LEU A 194 -0.40 17.84 2.73
C LEU A 194 -0.67 17.51 1.25
N GLY A 195 -1.24 16.36 0.96
CA GLY A 195 -1.51 15.91 -0.39
C GLY A 195 -2.18 14.53 -0.43
N ILE A 196 -2.19 13.91 -1.59
CA ILE A 196 -2.68 12.56 -1.75
C ILE A 196 -1.63 11.59 -1.19
N VAL A 197 -2.07 10.64 -0.39
CA VAL A 197 -1.18 9.68 0.29
C VAL A 197 -1.52 8.27 -0.13
N CYS A 198 -0.52 7.48 -0.48
CA CYS A 198 -0.65 6.09 -0.88
C CYS A 198 0.34 5.20 -0.12
N HIS A 199 -0.17 4.12 0.44
CA HIS A 199 0.66 3.06 0.99
C HIS A 199 1.06 2.07 -0.08
N TYR A 200 2.34 1.71 -0.13
CA TYR A 200 2.85 0.67 -1.01
C TYR A 200 3.93 -0.13 -0.28
N GLY A 201 3.58 -1.33 0.18
CA GLY A 201 4.42 -2.10 1.10
C GLY A 201 4.75 -1.30 2.37
N ASP A 202 6.01 -1.26 2.75
CA ASP A 202 6.50 -0.46 3.89
C ASP A 202 6.74 1.02 3.54
N SER A 203 6.41 1.43 2.31
CA SER A 203 6.62 2.79 1.80
C SER A 203 5.34 3.62 1.83
N LEU A 204 5.52 4.92 2.01
CA LEU A 204 4.49 5.93 1.90
C LEU A 204 4.81 6.85 0.74
N PHE A 205 3.91 6.95 -0.24
CA PHE A 205 4.00 7.93 -1.31
C PHE A 205 3.12 9.13 -0.99
N ILE A 206 3.67 10.34 -1.11
CA ILE A 206 2.94 11.59 -0.96
C ILE A 206 3.00 12.32 -2.30
N PHE A 207 1.82 12.56 -2.88
CA PHE A 207 1.66 13.26 -4.14
C PHE A 207 1.30 14.71 -3.82
N TYR A 208 2.18 15.63 -4.19
CA TYR A 208 1.99 17.05 -3.99
C TYR A 208 1.91 17.76 -5.34
N SER A 209 0.80 18.45 -5.61
CA SER A 209 0.60 19.17 -6.86
C SER A 209 0.43 20.67 -6.65
N ASP A 210 0.84 21.47 -7.66
CA ASP A 210 0.76 22.92 -7.65
C ASP A 210 0.59 23.43 -9.10
N ASN A 211 0.01 24.61 -9.26
CA ASN A 211 -0.12 25.27 -10.57
C ASN A 211 1.18 25.93 -11.04
N HIS A 212 2.16 26.07 -10.15
CA HIS A 212 3.48 26.65 -10.44
C HIS A 212 4.52 25.55 -10.67
N GLN A 213 5.37 25.74 -11.68
CA GLN A 213 6.41 24.77 -12.02
C GLN A 213 7.49 24.59 -10.93
N HIS A 214 7.75 25.64 -10.16
CA HIS A 214 8.73 25.58 -9.05
C HIS A 214 8.03 25.18 -7.75
N ILE A 215 7.79 23.88 -7.59
CA ILE A 215 7.18 23.32 -6.40
C ILE A 215 8.20 23.29 -5.25
N GLN A 216 7.85 23.88 -4.10
CA GLN A 216 8.67 23.83 -2.89
C GLN A 216 8.22 22.67 -1.97
N PHE A 217 8.12 21.47 -2.51
CA PHE A 217 7.53 20.33 -1.80
C PHE A 217 8.39 19.88 -0.60
N GLU A 218 9.72 19.84 -0.74
CA GLU A 218 10.60 19.49 0.38
C GLU A 218 10.38 20.42 1.58
N LYS A 219 10.28 21.72 1.33
CA LYS A 219 9.99 22.69 2.37
C LYS A 219 8.61 22.47 2.98
N ALA A 220 7.58 22.28 2.15
CA ALA A 220 6.22 22.02 2.61
C ALA A 220 6.13 20.75 3.47
N LEU A 221 6.83 19.68 3.08
CA LEU A 221 6.88 18.44 3.86
C LEU A 221 7.65 18.63 5.18
N THR A 222 8.78 19.34 5.16
CA THR A 222 9.57 19.63 6.36
C THR A 222 8.75 20.47 7.36
N ASP A 223 8.17 21.58 6.90
CA ASP A 223 7.31 22.45 7.72
C ASP A 223 6.13 21.67 8.31
N HIS A 224 5.56 20.75 7.54
CA HIS A 224 4.48 19.86 7.97
C HIS A 224 4.94 18.88 9.05
N MET A 225 6.09 18.23 8.86
CA MET A 225 6.65 17.30 9.86
C MET A 225 6.96 18.02 11.17
N ASP A 226 7.52 19.23 11.09
CA ASP A 226 7.81 20.06 12.27
C ASP A 226 6.53 20.46 13.01
N PHE A 227 5.49 20.88 12.28
CA PHE A 227 4.20 21.26 12.85
C PHE A 227 3.51 20.13 13.61
N TYR A 228 3.56 18.91 13.07
CA TYR A 228 2.98 17.72 13.71
C TYR A 228 3.94 16.96 14.61
N HIS A 229 5.13 17.49 14.88
CA HIS A 229 6.18 16.87 15.68
C HIS A 229 6.52 15.44 15.23
N ILE A 230 6.61 15.26 13.89
CA ILE A 230 7.04 14.00 13.28
C ILE A 230 8.56 13.97 13.24
N PRO A 231 9.22 13.00 13.88
CA PRO A 231 10.68 12.94 13.94
C PRO A 231 11.25 12.61 12.55
N SER A 232 11.84 13.61 11.89
CA SER A 232 12.39 13.47 10.53
C SER A 232 13.53 12.45 10.45
N GLU A 233 14.27 12.25 11.52
CA GLU A 233 15.38 11.28 11.63
C GLU A 233 14.91 9.82 11.55
N GLU A 234 13.63 9.55 11.80
CA GLU A 234 13.04 8.20 11.68
C GLU A 234 12.71 7.84 10.23
N TRP A 235 12.79 8.79 9.31
CA TRP A 235 12.39 8.60 7.93
C TRP A 235 13.58 8.66 6.96
N THR A 236 13.46 7.91 5.89
CA THR A 236 14.27 8.05 4.68
C THR A 236 13.34 8.54 3.58
N ILE A 237 13.71 9.63 2.91
CA ILE A 237 12.85 10.34 1.97
C ILE A 237 13.54 10.45 0.61
N GLY A 238 12.84 10.03 -0.43
CA GLY A 238 13.25 10.24 -1.82
C GLY A 238 12.28 11.18 -2.51
N TYR A 239 12.80 12.18 -3.21
CA TYR A 239 12.01 13.15 -3.98
C TYR A 239 12.18 12.94 -5.48
N SER A 240 11.07 13.07 -6.24
CA SER A 240 11.08 13.18 -7.69
C SER A 240 11.51 14.57 -8.16
N GLU A 241 11.77 14.71 -9.46
CA GLU A 241 11.70 16.01 -10.15
C GLU A 241 10.23 16.46 -10.28
N THR A 242 10.03 17.72 -10.70
CA THR A 242 8.70 18.26 -10.99
C THR A 242 8.26 17.88 -12.40
N HIS A 243 7.10 17.28 -12.53
CA HIS A 243 6.51 16.85 -13.80
C HIS A 243 5.16 17.52 -14.07
N VAL A 244 4.72 17.48 -15.34
CA VAL A 244 3.35 17.80 -15.70
C VAL A 244 2.44 16.63 -15.26
N SER A 245 1.43 16.90 -14.45
CA SER A 245 0.63 15.86 -13.78
C SER A 245 0.03 14.83 -14.74
N HIS A 246 -0.53 15.28 -15.86
CA HIS A 246 -1.25 14.39 -16.81
C HIS A 246 -0.35 13.46 -17.61
N THR A 247 0.94 13.78 -17.76
CA THR A 247 1.87 13.02 -18.59
C THR A 247 3.05 12.44 -17.83
N GLY A 248 3.41 13.04 -16.69
CA GLY A 248 4.62 12.71 -15.94
C GLY A 248 4.38 12.06 -14.57
N LEU A 249 3.13 11.76 -14.18
CA LEU A 249 2.82 11.17 -12.88
C LEU A 249 3.59 9.87 -12.64
N HIS A 250 3.64 8.97 -13.62
CA HIS A 250 4.37 7.72 -13.56
C HIS A 250 5.88 7.92 -13.39
N LEU A 251 6.46 8.96 -14.01
CA LEU A 251 7.86 9.31 -13.83
C LEU A 251 8.11 9.80 -12.40
N ALA A 252 7.27 10.71 -11.90
CA ALA A 252 7.40 11.22 -10.55
C ALA A 252 7.36 10.09 -9.49
N VAL A 253 6.49 9.08 -9.65
CA VAL A 253 6.44 7.92 -8.76
C VAL A 253 7.74 7.12 -8.81
N ARG A 254 8.23 6.78 -10.01
CA ARG A 254 9.49 6.03 -10.20
C ARG A 254 10.70 6.77 -9.63
N GLU A 255 10.78 8.06 -9.91
CA GLU A 255 11.89 8.90 -9.45
C GLU A 255 11.95 9.00 -7.93
N ALA A 256 10.81 9.22 -7.27
CA ALA A 256 10.72 9.24 -5.81
C ALA A 256 11.13 7.89 -5.20
N TYR A 257 10.67 6.78 -5.80
CA TYR A 257 11.03 5.44 -5.39
C TYR A 257 12.52 5.16 -5.49
N TYR A 258 13.14 5.48 -6.63
CA TYR A 258 14.57 5.29 -6.85
C TYR A 258 15.42 6.18 -5.94
N SER A 259 14.98 7.41 -5.71
CA SER A 259 15.66 8.34 -4.79
C SER A 259 15.63 7.81 -3.35
N CYS A 260 14.49 7.29 -2.90
CA CYS A 260 14.37 6.68 -1.58
C CYS A 260 15.24 5.41 -1.46
N ALA A 261 15.22 4.53 -2.46
CA ALA A 261 16.06 3.34 -2.48
C ALA A 261 17.55 3.68 -2.41
N LEU A 262 18.00 4.70 -3.15
CA LEU A 262 19.39 5.16 -3.08
C LEU A 262 19.73 5.76 -1.71
N ALA A 263 18.84 6.58 -1.15
CA ALA A 263 19.04 7.14 0.19
C ALA A 263 19.21 6.05 1.24
N MET A 264 18.41 4.95 1.16
CA MET A 264 18.55 3.81 2.05
C MET A 264 19.86 3.04 1.86
N ILE A 265 20.28 2.82 0.61
CA ILE A 265 21.54 2.17 0.28
C ILE A 265 22.73 2.98 0.83
N GLU A 266 22.69 4.28 0.68
CA GLU A 266 23.77 5.19 1.12
C GLU A 266 23.65 5.61 2.59
N MET A 267 22.61 5.15 3.31
CA MET A 267 22.30 5.53 4.69
C MET A 267 22.13 7.05 4.88
N LYS A 268 21.55 7.73 3.90
CA LYS A 268 21.13 9.12 3.94
C LYS A 268 19.68 9.23 4.40
N SER A 269 19.30 10.37 4.97
CA SER A 269 17.89 10.63 5.32
C SER A 269 17.10 11.16 4.14
N VAL A 270 17.75 11.87 3.19
CA VAL A 270 17.09 12.48 2.04
C VAL A 270 17.93 12.27 0.77
N CYS A 271 17.25 12.04 -0.34
CA CYS A 271 17.85 12.03 -1.68
C CYS A 271 16.87 12.62 -2.71
N HIS A 272 17.39 13.44 -3.62
CA HIS A 272 16.63 13.97 -4.76
C HIS A 272 17.02 13.25 -6.03
N TYR A 273 16.07 13.05 -6.95
CA TYR A 273 16.31 12.31 -8.19
C TYR A 273 17.40 12.95 -9.07
N GLU A 274 17.51 14.28 -9.07
CA GLU A 274 18.57 15.00 -9.79
C GLU A 274 19.99 14.60 -9.33
N GLN A 275 20.13 14.10 -8.11
CA GLN A 275 21.42 13.65 -7.55
C GLN A 275 21.83 12.26 -8.05
N LEU A 276 20.88 11.47 -8.60
CA LEU A 276 21.17 10.18 -9.20
C LEU A 276 21.87 10.38 -10.55
N THR A 277 23.00 9.71 -10.75
CA THR A 277 23.80 9.78 -11.98
C THR A 277 23.83 8.41 -12.67
N SER A 278 24.89 7.65 -12.45
CA SER A 278 25.00 6.28 -12.97
C SER A 278 23.98 5.31 -12.37
N GLU A 279 23.47 5.61 -11.20
CA GLU A 279 22.42 4.84 -10.52
C GLU A 279 21.13 4.79 -11.34
N ARG A 280 20.75 5.85 -12.05
CA ARG A 280 19.59 5.85 -12.97
C ARG A 280 19.68 4.71 -13.98
N ILE A 281 20.86 4.51 -14.58
CA ILE A 281 21.10 3.45 -15.56
C ILE A 281 20.90 2.07 -14.92
N LEU A 282 21.41 1.88 -13.70
CA LEU A 282 21.29 0.60 -12.99
C LEU A 282 19.83 0.30 -12.56
N PHE A 283 19.09 1.32 -12.14
CA PHE A 283 17.67 1.17 -11.80
C PHE A 283 16.84 0.79 -13.02
N GLU A 284 16.99 1.51 -14.15
CA GLU A 284 16.30 1.19 -15.39
C GLU A 284 16.69 -0.19 -15.94
N PHE A 285 17.97 -0.54 -15.86
CA PHE A 285 18.45 -1.84 -16.25
C PHE A 285 17.85 -2.96 -15.37
N TYR A 286 17.83 -2.78 -14.05
CA TYR A 286 17.25 -3.75 -13.13
C TYR A 286 15.76 -3.95 -13.40
N ARG A 287 15.03 -2.88 -13.67
CA ARG A 287 13.59 -2.92 -13.97
C ARG A 287 13.28 -3.62 -15.30
N ASN A 288 14.05 -3.29 -16.36
CA ASN A 288 13.76 -3.80 -17.70
C ASN A 288 14.20 -5.24 -17.94
N ASP A 289 15.26 -5.70 -17.25
CA ASP A 289 15.77 -7.08 -17.34
C ASP A 289 16.24 -7.60 -15.98
N PRO A 290 15.32 -7.84 -15.02
CA PRO A 290 15.68 -8.35 -13.69
C PRO A 290 16.46 -9.68 -13.74
N PRO A 291 16.14 -10.64 -14.64
CA PRO A 291 16.92 -11.88 -14.74
C PRO A 291 18.39 -11.63 -15.10
N PHE A 292 18.64 -10.76 -16.07
CA PHE A 292 20.03 -10.44 -16.45
C PHE A 292 20.76 -9.68 -15.33
N ALA A 293 20.10 -8.73 -14.69
CA ALA A 293 20.66 -8.00 -13.55
C ALA A 293 21.07 -8.95 -12.40
N ARG A 294 20.22 -9.92 -12.07
CA ARG A 294 20.53 -10.96 -11.07
C ARG A 294 21.66 -11.88 -11.52
N ASN A 295 21.68 -12.26 -12.79
CA ASN A 295 22.76 -13.09 -13.33
C ASN A 295 24.11 -12.35 -13.28
N TYR A 296 24.12 -11.07 -13.64
CA TYR A 296 25.30 -10.21 -13.56
C TYR A 296 25.80 -10.09 -12.10
N MET A 297 24.92 -9.77 -11.18
CA MET A 297 25.21 -9.73 -9.76
C MET A 297 25.80 -11.04 -9.24
N ASN A 298 25.14 -12.17 -9.54
CA ASN A 298 25.58 -13.49 -9.11
C ASN A 298 26.94 -13.89 -9.68
N LYS A 299 27.23 -13.52 -10.92
CA LYS A 299 28.53 -13.79 -11.55
C LYS A 299 29.68 -13.24 -10.69
N TYR A 300 29.55 -12.05 -10.17
CA TYR A 300 30.61 -11.35 -9.44
C TYR A 300 30.51 -11.50 -7.91
N LEU A 301 29.32 -11.70 -7.35
CA LEU A 301 29.13 -11.73 -5.88
C LEU A 301 28.89 -13.11 -5.28
N ASN A 302 28.51 -14.14 -6.07
CA ASN A 302 28.12 -15.45 -5.52
C ASN A 302 29.21 -16.08 -4.60
N LYS A 303 30.48 -15.90 -4.94
CA LYS A 303 31.59 -16.37 -4.10
C LYS A 303 31.75 -15.53 -2.83
N LEU A 304 31.46 -14.24 -2.89
CA LEU A 304 31.54 -13.32 -1.75
C LEU A 304 30.38 -13.51 -0.78
N LEU A 305 29.19 -13.88 -1.26
CA LEU A 305 28.02 -14.18 -0.40
C LEU A 305 28.31 -15.28 0.63
N LYS A 306 29.26 -16.17 0.33
CA LYS A 306 29.73 -17.22 1.25
C LYS A 306 30.78 -16.74 2.26
N ASN A 307 31.27 -15.49 2.12
CA ASN A 307 32.29 -14.91 3.00
C ASN A 307 31.88 -13.49 3.42
N GLN A 308 31.17 -13.39 4.55
CA GLN A 308 30.62 -12.15 5.05
C GLN A 308 31.66 -11.04 5.22
N GLU A 309 32.88 -11.38 5.65
CA GLU A 309 33.94 -10.40 5.85
C GLU A 309 34.36 -9.73 4.55
N LEU A 310 34.53 -10.50 3.47
CA LEU A 310 34.88 -9.97 2.16
C LEU A 310 33.71 -9.23 1.53
N LEU A 311 32.49 -9.72 1.69
CA LEU A 311 31.27 -9.04 1.23
C LEU A 311 31.11 -7.68 1.91
N HIS A 312 31.22 -7.61 3.23
CA HIS A 312 31.16 -6.32 3.95
C HIS A 312 32.28 -5.37 3.53
N THR A 313 33.48 -5.91 3.25
CA THR A 313 34.59 -5.07 2.73
C THR A 313 34.25 -4.51 1.35
N ALA A 314 33.68 -5.33 0.44
CA ALA A 314 33.28 -4.89 -0.90
C ALA A 314 32.17 -3.82 -0.83
N ILE A 315 31.11 -4.07 -0.05
CA ILE A 315 30.01 -3.11 0.14
C ILE A 315 30.54 -1.80 0.71
N SER A 316 31.29 -1.85 1.82
CA SER A 316 31.83 -0.66 2.47
C SER A 316 32.75 0.13 1.53
N PHE A 317 33.58 -0.57 0.71
CA PHE A 317 34.46 0.06 -0.27
C PHE A 317 33.70 0.83 -1.35
N ILE A 318 32.63 0.25 -1.88
CA ILE A 318 31.79 0.91 -2.89
C ILE A 318 31.03 2.09 -2.29
N LEU A 319 30.40 1.91 -1.12
CA LEU A 319 29.64 2.98 -0.44
C LEU A 319 30.53 4.14 0.06
N LYS A 320 31.83 3.90 0.27
CA LYS A 320 32.83 4.94 0.61
C LYS A 320 33.63 5.43 -0.62
N ASN A 321 33.09 5.25 -1.84
CA ASN A 321 33.67 5.70 -3.10
C ASN A 321 35.15 5.31 -3.28
N GLY A 322 35.52 4.10 -2.82
CA GLY A 322 36.88 3.58 -2.93
C GLY A 322 37.87 4.13 -1.90
N ASN A 323 37.43 4.90 -0.91
CA ASN A 323 38.31 5.46 0.11
C ASN A 323 38.74 4.42 1.14
N VAL A 324 39.91 3.81 0.92
CA VAL A 324 40.47 2.75 1.78
C VAL A 324 40.59 3.17 3.25
N LYS A 325 40.89 4.45 3.53
CA LYS A 325 41.04 4.94 4.92
C LYS A 325 39.70 4.96 5.65
N GLU A 326 38.66 5.44 4.98
CA GLU A 326 37.31 5.46 5.53
C GLU A 326 36.75 4.08 5.74
N VAL A 327 36.99 3.15 4.78
CA VAL A 327 36.62 1.74 4.90
C VAL A 327 37.33 1.08 6.10
N ALA A 328 38.62 1.35 6.25
CA ALA A 328 39.42 0.84 7.37
C ALA A 328 38.88 1.33 8.72
N GLY A 329 38.52 2.61 8.81
CA GLY A 329 37.87 3.19 9.99
C GLY A 329 36.48 2.54 10.29
N ALA A 330 35.65 2.40 9.27
CA ALA A 330 34.31 1.81 9.40
C ALA A 330 34.34 0.32 9.81
N LEU A 331 35.37 -0.43 9.34
CA LEU A 331 35.54 -1.87 9.65
C LEU A 331 36.51 -2.16 10.79
N PHE A 332 36.95 -1.12 11.51
CA PHE A 332 37.86 -1.22 12.66
C PHE A 332 39.13 -2.03 12.36
N CYS A 333 39.76 -1.80 11.18
CA CYS A 333 40.97 -2.49 10.79
C CYS A 333 42.00 -1.55 10.12
N HIS A 334 43.22 -2.05 9.87
CA HIS A 334 44.25 -1.26 9.20
C HIS A 334 44.03 -1.17 7.69
N SER A 335 44.41 -0.06 7.04
CA SER A 335 44.27 0.14 5.60
C SER A 335 44.95 -0.97 4.75
N ASN A 336 46.05 -1.56 5.23
CA ASN A 336 46.69 -2.69 4.56
C ASN A 336 45.81 -3.94 4.56
N THR A 337 45.04 -4.16 5.60
CA THR A 337 44.05 -5.26 5.67
C THR A 337 42.97 -5.09 4.60
N ILE A 338 42.49 -3.85 4.38
CA ILE A 338 41.52 -3.56 3.32
C ILE A 338 42.13 -3.84 1.95
N ARG A 339 43.35 -3.35 1.65
CA ARG A 339 44.03 -3.63 0.40
C ARG A 339 44.20 -5.12 0.15
N TYR A 340 44.63 -5.87 1.17
CA TYR A 340 44.75 -7.32 1.10
C TYR A 340 43.40 -7.99 0.78
N ARG A 341 42.32 -7.61 1.48
CA ARG A 341 40.98 -8.14 1.21
C ARG A 341 40.49 -7.81 -0.20
N LEU A 342 40.71 -6.59 -0.71
CA LEU A 342 40.37 -6.21 -2.09
C LEU A 342 41.15 -7.04 -3.12
N SER A 343 42.44 -7.24 -2.93
CA SER A 343 43.22 -8.14 -3.78
C SER A 343 42.70 -9.57 -3.76
N LYS A 344 42.31 -10.07 -2.58
CA LYS A 344 41.69 -11.41 -2.46
C LYS A 344 40.33 -11.49 -3.15
N ILE A 345 39.49 -10.42 -3.04
CA ILE A 345 38.22 -10.31 -3.75
C ILE A 345 38.46 -10.38 -5.26
N GLN A 346 39.39 -9.60 -5.81
CA GLN A 346 39.73 -9.62 -7.23
C GLN A 346 40.12 -11.01 -7.71
N GLN A 347 41.02 -11.72 -6.98
CA GLN A 347 41.44 -13.08 -7.31
C GLN A 347 40.27 -14.07 -7.29
N MET A 348 39.27 -13.86 -6.44
CA MET A 348 38.11 -14.75 -6.32
C MET A 348 37.07 -14.53 -7.42
N ILE A 349 36.80 -13.31 -7.81
CA ILE A 349 35.67 -12.99 -8.67
C ILE A 349 36.07 -12.64 -10.11
N ASP A 350 37.23 -12.04 -10.33
CA ASP A 350 37.68 -11.60 -11.65
C ASP A 350 39.21 -11.55 -11.76
N PRO A 351 39.89 -12.76 -11.71
CA PRO A 351 41.35 -12.83 -11.62
C PRO A 351 42.07 -12.36 -12.88
N SER A 352 41.38 -12.27 -14.01
CA SER A 352 41.94 -11.91 -15.31
C SER A 352 41.76 -10.44 -15.68
N SER A 353 40.93 -9.69 -14.92
CA SER A 353 40.67 -8.29 -15.19
C SER A 353 41.81 -7.38 -14.75
N ASN A 354 41.97 -6.25 -15.46
CA ASN A 354 42.76 -5.18 -14.95
C ASN A 354 42.05 -4.47 -13.77
N GLU A 355 42.78 -3.62 -13.07
CA GLU A 355 42.26 -2.97 -11.86
C GLU A 355 40.99 -2.14 -12.13
N LEU A 356 40.96 -1.38 -13.26
CA LEU A 356 39.80 -0.56 -13.62
C LEU A 356 38.55 -1.42 -13.86
N ALA A 357 38.65 -2.43 -14.71
CA ALA A 357 37.54 -3.34 -15.03
C ALA A 357 37.04 -4.08 -13.77
N PHE A 358 37.95 -4.50 -12.89
CA PHE A 358 37.58 -5.12 -11.62
C PHE A 358 36.71 -4.20 -10.75
N TYR A 359 37.13 -2.96 -10.54
CA TYR A 359 36.35 -2.01 -9.71
C TYR A 359 35.03 -1.62 -10.37
N GLU A 360 34.98 -1.54 -11.69
CA GLU A 360 33.74 -1.29 -12.42
C GLU A 360 32.74 -2.45 -12.20
N HIS A 361 33.16 -3.69 -12.45
CA HIS A 361 32.32 -4.86 -12.25
C HIS A 361 31.86 -5.00 -10.78
N LEU A 362 32.78 -4.80 -9.84
CA LEU A 362 32.48 -4.87 -8.41
C LEU A 362 31.46 -3.80 -8.02
N SER A 363 31.64 -2.56 -8.50
CA SER A 363 30.73 -1.46 -8.19
C SER A 363 29.32 -1.72 -8.67
N GLN A 364 29.18 -2.11 -9.95
CA GLN A 364 27.86 -2.42 -10.53
C GLN A 364 27.19 -3.60 -9.81
N ALA A 365 27.95 -4.69 -9.55
CA ALA A 365 27.40 -5.86 -8.89
C ALA A 365 26.97 -5.57 -7.44
N VAL A 366 27.75 -4.79 -6.69
CA VAL A 366 27.39 -4.40 -5.31
C VAL A 366 26.16 -3.49 -5.29
N LYS A 367 26.09 -2.50 -6.19
CA LYS A 367 24.93 -1.60 -6.28
C LYS A 367 23.66 -2.37 -6.66
N LEU A 368 23.73 -3.27 -7.64
CA LEU A 368 22.61 -4.15 -8.00
C LEU A 368 22.19 -5.06 -6.84
N TYR A 369 23.15 -5.60 -6.09
CA TYR A 369 22.85 -6.43 -4.92
C TYR A 369 22.12 -5.65 -3.82
N LEU A 370 22.53 -4.42 -3.57
CA LEU A 370 21.87 -3.57 -2.57
C LEU A 370 20.49 -3.16 -3.05
N LEU A 371 20.33 -2.88 -4.34
CA LEU A 371 19.04 -2.59 -4.95
C LEU A 371 18.09 -3.79 -4.87
N ASP A 372 18.52 -4.99 -5.29
CA ASP A 372 17.71 -6.22 -5.24
C ASP A 372 17.24 -6.52 -3.80
N LYS A 373 18.09 -6.27 -2.81
CA LYS A 373 17.69 -6.39 -1.40
C LYS A 373 16.62 -5.39 -0.97
N GLN A 374 16.64 -4.17 -1.48
CA GLN A 374 15.65 -3.14 -1.13
C GLN A 374 14.32 -3.39 -1.86
N VAL A 375 14.39 -3.62 -3.17
CA VAL A 375 13.22 -3.94 -4.01
C VAL A 375 12.58 -5.27 -3.58
N GLY A 376 13.39 -6.30 -3.30
CA GLY A 376 12.89 -7.60 -2.86
C GLY A 376 12.21 -7.59 -1.48
N ARG A 377 12.57 -6.66 -0.59
CA ARG A 377 11.84 -6.44 0.66
C ARG A 377 10.47 -5.81 0.41
N MET A 378 10.40 -4.83 -0.50
CA MET A 378 9.16 -4.15 -0.84
C MET A 378 8.17 -5.02 -1.61
N SER A 379 8.64 -5.96 -2.47
CA SER A 379 7.76 -6.86 -3.22
C SER A 379 7.27 -8.07 -2.40
N ASN A 380 8.07 -8.58 -1.46
CA ASN A 380 7.67 -9.72 -0.62
C ASN A 380 6.57 -9.38 0.39
N ASP A 381 6.45 -8.11 0.80
CA ASP A 381 5.41 -7.67 1.71
C ASP A 381 4.04 -7.54 1.02
N LEU A 382 4.00 -7.27 -0.30
CA LEU A 382 2.76 -7.27 -1.08
C LEU A 382 2.13 -8.68 -1.20
N ASP A 383 2.96 -9.72 -1.37
CA ASP A 383 2.48 -11.12 -1.42
C ASP A 383 1.92 -11.61 -0.07
N SER A 384 2.28 -10.96 1.04
CA SER A 384 1.78 -11.28 2.38
C SER A 384 0.43 -10.63 2.70
N VAL A 385 0.08 -9.52 2.03
CA VAL A 385 -1.20 -8.80 2.19
C VAL A 385 -2.30 -9.39 1.31
N GLN A 386 -1.95 -10.16 0.25
CA GLN A 386 -2.91 -10.83 -0.64
C GLN A 386 -3.28 -12.27 -0.20
N LYS A 387 -2.70 -12.79 0.88
CA LYS A 387 -3.07 -14.05 1.54
C LYS A 387 -3.82 -13.79 2.83
#